data_8df87d4ab323adf1204d672735653f54
#
_entry.id   8df87d4ab323adf1204d672735653f54
#
_cell.length_a   1.000
_cell.length_b   1.000
_cell.length_c   1.000
_cell.angle_alpha   90.00
_cell.angle_beta   90.00
_cell.angle_gamma   90.00
#
_symmetry.space_group_name_H-M   'P 1'
#
loop_
_entity.id
_entity.type
_entity.pdbx_description
1 polymer ?
#
loop_
_entity_poly.entity_id
_entity_poly.type
_entity_poly.pdbx_seq_one_letter_code
_entity_poly.pdbx_strand_id
1 'polypeptide(L)'
;MTAARYLPLRGLLLAVAGCALSGCKPAPPAALGTLEWDRITVPAPAAETIVGIGVREGQQVAAGAALLQLEPIRTAAQLQALQAQASQAGQALRELRAGPRREDIDQARATLASARAEAVDAAAYYRRLQPLGRQQLMAASDVDRARAAAGSAQGAVRAAEQALLALEHGTRVEQVAQGEAALQAAQAQAAAQAVTLRKLDLVAPRAGRVDALPYRLGDQAPVGAPLVVLLVGERPHARVYLPEPLRLRVRVGQAAQVFLQGRDGSLPGHVRSIRSDPTFTPYYALSGDDVSRLSWLAEIELDPAEGKVPLADLPAGAPVRVEF
;
A
#
# COMPACT_ATOMS: atom_id res chain seq x y z
N MET A 1 -4.54 107.53 -20.57
CA MET A 1 -5.64 106.78 -21.23
C MET A 1 -5.11 105.37 -21.58
N THR A 2 -5.39 104.40 -20.67
CA THR A 2 -5.07 103.03 -20.89
C THR A 2 -6.10 102.14 -20.20
N ALA A 3 -6.97 101.53 -20.97
CA ALA A 3 -8.03 100.69 -20.53
C ALA A 3 -7.48 99.23 -20.20
N ALA A 4 -7.63 98.85 -18.96
CA ALA A 4 -7.39 97.47 -18.51
C ALA A 4 -8.56 96.59 -18.83
N ARG A 5 -8.35 95.48 -19.65
CA ARG A 5 -9.32 94.47 -19.95
C ARG A 5 -9.33 93.44 -18.81
N TYR A 6 -10.39 93.30 -18.05
CA TYR A 6 -10.66 92.17 -17.16
C TYR A 6 -11.17 90.97 -17.94
N LEU A 7 -10.39 89.89 -17.92
CA LEU A 7 -10.78 88.51 -18.43
C LEU A 7 -11.71 87.88 -17.36
N PRO A 8 -12.81 87.21 -17.70
CA PRO A 8 -13.78 86.74 -16.69
C PRO A 8 -13.24 85.43 -16.05
N LEU A 9 -13.03 85.54 -14.75
CA LEU A 9 -12.57 84.45 -13.84
C LEU A 9 -13.56 83.25 -13.74
N ARG A 10 -14.69 83.30 -14.42
CA ARG A 10 -15.73 82.25 -14.42
C ARG A 10 -15.43 81.06 -15.35
N GLY A 11 -14.60 81.20 -16.37
CA GLY A 11 -14.25 80.12 -17.28
C GLY A 11 -13.22 79.14 -16.69
N LEU A 12 -12.37 79.54 -15.76
CA LEU A 12 -11.30 78.74 -15.17
C LEU A 12 -11.82 77.78 -14.09
N LEU A 13 -12.91 78.15 -13.36
CA LEU A 13 -13.53 77.32 -12.34
C LEU A 13 -14.35 76.13 -12.89
N LEU A 14 -14.87 76.21 -14.08
CA LEU A 14 -15.58 75.12 -14.75
C LEU A 14 -14.65 74.06 -15.36
N ALA A 15 -13.42 74.42 -15.77
CA ALA A 15 -12.45 73.49 -16.34
C ALA A 15 -11.76 72.62 -15.22
N VAL A 16 -11.61 73.15 -14.01
CA VAL A 16 -11.06 72.43 -12.83
C VAL A 16 -12.08 71.44 -12.25
N ALA A 17 -13.38 71.74 -12.30
CA ALA A 17 -14.43 70.84 -11.84
C ALA A 17 -14.67 69.63 -12.76
N GLY A 18 -14.29 69.69 -14.05
CA GLY A 18 -14.39 68.56 -14.99
C GLY A 18 -13.33 67.50 -14.87
N CYS A 19 -12.11 67.80 -14.33
CA CYS A 19 -11.04 66.83 -14.13
C CYS A 19 -11.12 66.02 -12.82
N ALA A 20 -11.95 66.42 -11.88
CA ALA A 20 -12.09 65.74 -10.57
C ALA A 20 -13.03 64.54 -10.59
N LEU A 21 -13.72 64.26 -11.70
CA LEU A 21 -14.67 63.13 -11.85
C LEU A 21 -14.09 61.93 -12.63
N SER A 22 -12.76 61.85 -12.88
CA SER A 22 -12.09 60.63 -13.27
C SER A 22 -11.95 59.74 -12.03
N GLY A 23 -13.06 59.31 -11.46
CA GLY A 23 -13.12 58.38 -10.34
C GLY A 23 -12.39 57.12 -10.77
N CYS A 24 -11.31 56.78 -10.05
CA CYS A 24 -10.71 55.43 -10.10
C CYS A 24 -11.84 54.41 -9.92
N LYS A 25 -12.23 53.73 -11.01
CA LYS A 25 -13.11 52.55 -10.87
C LYS A 25 -12.36 51.59 -9.95
N PRO A 26 -12.93 51.23 -8.79
CA PRO A 26 -12.29 50.25 -7.94
C PRO A 26 -12.04 48.99 -8.79
N ALA A 27 -10.82 48.48 -8.72
CA ALA A 27 -10.48 47.23 -9.43
C ALA A 27 -11.50 46.17 -9.02
N PRO A 28 -11.98 45.35 -10.00
CA PRO A 28 -12.91 44.28 -9.66
C PRO A 28 -12.29 43.38 -8.60
N PRO A 29 -13.10 42.93 -7.61
CA PRO A 29 -12.58 42.06 -6.58
C PRO A 29 -11.99 40.80 -7.22
N ALA A 30 -10.71 40.55 -6.99
CA ALA A 30 -9.96 39.44 -7.56
C ALA A 30 -9.45 38.52 -6.46
N ALA A 31 -9.36 37.24 -6.75
CA ALA A 31 -8.73 36.27 -5.87
C ALA A 31 -7.26 36.13 -6.23
N LEU A 32 -6.38 36.18 -5.23
CA LEU A 32 -4.94 36.02 -5.39
C LEU A 32 -4.50 34.61 -4.96
N GLY A 33 -3.45 34.10 -5.59
CA GLY A 33 -2.91 32.79 -5.27
C GLY A 33 -1.71 32.42 -6.11
N THR A 34 -1.51 31.12 -6.29
CA THR A 34 -0.39 30.54 -7.04
C THR A 34 -0.87 29.52 -8.04
N LEU A 35 -0.11 29.34 -9.12
CA LEU A 35 -0.31 28.26 -10.06
C LEU A 35 0.28 26.98 -9.48
N GLU A 36 -0.51 25.92 -9.41
CA GLU A 36 -0.10 24.65 -8.84
C GLU A 36 -0.36 23.49 -9.83
N TRP A 37 0.30 22.40 -9.58
CA TRP A 37 0.12 21.12 -10.25
C TRP A 37 -0.33 20.08 -9.22
N ASP A 38 -1.05 19.07 -9.66
CA ASP A 38 -1.29 17.91 -8.81
C ASP A 38 0.05 17.26 -8.47
N ARG A 39 0.23 16.88 -7.20
CA ARG A 39 1.48 16.29 -6.70
C ARG A 39 1.28 14.87 -6.27
N ILE A 40 2.21 14.01 -6.65
CA ILE A 40 2.33 12.65 -6.12
C ILE A 40 3.69 12.54 -5.43
N THR A 41 3.64 12.04 -4.21
CA THR A 41 4.85 11.73 -3.45
C THR A 41 5.13 10.24 -3.54
N VAL A 42 6.37 9.87 -3.90
CA VAL A 42 6.85 8.50 -3.87
C VAL A 42 7.58 8.29 -2.54
N PRO A 43 6.98 7.57 -1.58
CA PRO A 43 7.55 7.42 -0.25
C PRO A 43 8.59 6.30 -0.18
N ALA A 44 9.48 6.36 0.82
CA ALA A 44 10.41 5.29 1.16
C ALA A 44 9.66 4.05 1.67
N PRO A 45 9.75 2.88 0.99
CA PRO A 45 9.09 1.64 1.43
C PRO A 45 9.80 0.95 2.60
N ALA A 46 11.09 1.24 2.79
CA ALA A 46 11.94 0.74 3.86
C ALA A 46 13.02 1.77 4.21
N ALA A 47 13.56 1.69 5.44
CA ALA A 47 14.67 2.55 5.87
C ALA A 47 15.99 1.96 5.38
N GLU A 48 16.29 2.15 4.09
CA GLU A 48 17.50 1.69 3.42
C GLU A 48 18.25 2.86 2.80
N THR A 49 19.55 2.67 2.53
CA THR A 49 20.40 3.67 1.90
C THR A 49 20.05 3.83 0.42
N ILE A 50 20.08 5.07 -0.08
CA ILE A 50 19.91 5.36 -1.51
C ILE A 50 21.21 5.03 -2.24
N VAL A 51 21.17 4.03 -3.11
CA VAL A 51 22.32 3.56 -3.89
C VAL A 51 22.29 3.99 -5.36
N GLY A 52 21.16 4.51 -5.83
CA GLY A 52 21.04 5.02 -7.19
C GLY A 52 19.94 6.06 -7.31
N ILE A 53 20.19 7.13 -8.08
CA ILE A 53 19.21 8.14 -8.48
C ILE A 53 19.24 8.21 -10.01
N GLY A 54 18.15 7.79 -10.64
CA GLY A 54 18.04 7.68 -12.10
C GLY A 54 17.46 8.94 -12.76
N VAL A 55 17.03 9.93 -11.98
CA VAL A 55 16.36 11.15 -12.49
C VAL A 55 16.93 12.41 -11.88
N ARG A 56 16.58 13.55 -12.47
CA ARG A 56 16.96 14.89 -11.98
C ARG A 56 15.71 15.74 -11.77
N GLU A 57 15.80 16.72 -10.88
CA GLU A 57 14.75 17.73 -10.72
C GLU A 57 14.50 18.45 -12.06
N GLY A 58 13.25 18.71 -12.37
CA GLY A 58 12.78 19.26 -13.64
C GLY A 58 12.62 18.25 -14.78
N GLN A 59 13.10 17.02 -14.64
CA GLN A 59 13.02 15.99 -15.70
C GLN A 59 11.59 15.48 -15.88
N GLN A 60 11.16 15.32 -17.14
CA GLN A 60 9.93 14.61 -17.50
C GLN A 60 10.15 13.10 -17.43
N VAL A 61 9.21 12.38 -16.82
CA VAL A 61 9.24 10.93 -16.68
C VAL A 61 7.92 10.30 -17.12
N ALA A 62 8.00 9.15 -17.78
CA ALA A 62 6.84 8.34 -18.10
C ALA A 62 6.39 7.50 -16.90
N ALA A 63 5.15 7.02 -16.89
CA ALA A 63 4.71 6.03 -15.91
C ALA A 63 5.60 4.78 -16.00
N GLY A 64 6.00 4.22 -14.85
CA GLY A 64 6.92 3.08 -14.76
C GLY A 64 8.40 3.41 -14.96
N ALA A 65 8.78 4.66 -15.25
CA ALA A 65 10.18 5.06 -15.35
C ALA A 65 10.90 4.88 -13.99
N ALA A 66 12.13 4.34 -14.02
CA ALA A 66 12.95 4.19 -12.82
C ALA A 66 13.32 5.57 -12.27
N LEU A 67 13.07 5.79 -10.98
CA LEU A 67 13.33 7.05 -10.29
C LEU A 67 14.57 6.95 -9.41
N LEU A 68 14.57 5.97 -8.50
CA LEU A 68 15.56 5.85 -7.44
C LEU A 68 15.65 4.39 -7.00
N GLN A 69 16.83 3.96 -6.57
CA GLN A 69 17.09 2.63 -6.05
C GLN A 69 17.58 2.69 -4.62
N LEU A 70 16.97 1.91 -3.75
CA LEU A 70 17.40 1.68 -2.37
C LEU A 70 18.24 0.41 -2.28
N GLU A 71 19.11 0.31 -1.26
CA GLU A 71 19.97 -0.83 -1.06
C GLU A 71 19.18 -2.11 -0.77
N PRO A 72 19.34 -3.19 -1.57
CA PRO A 72 18.51 -4.38 -1.43
C PRO A 72 19.09 -5.43 -0.49
N ILE A 73 20.36 -5.31 -0.03
CA ILE A 73 21.12 -6.41 0.60
C ILE A 73 20.38 -6.98 1.82
N ARG A 74 19.96 -6.13 2.75
CA ARG A 74 19.26 -6.56 3.96
C ARG A 74 17.91 -7.20 3.65
N THR A 75 17.14 -6.56 2.81
CA THR A 75 15.80 -7.02 2.41
C THR A 75 15.86 -8.31 1.59
N ALA A 76 16.87 -8.46 0.73
CA ALA A 76 17.12 -9.71 -0.02
C ALA A 76 17.53 -10.87 0.91
N ALA A 77 18.41 -10.61 1.90
CA ALA A 77 18.79 -11.62 2.90
C ALA A 77 17.57 -12.08 3.74
N GLN A 78 16.70 -11.16 4.12
CA GLN A 78 15.44 -11.50 4.82
C GLN A 78 14.52 -12.36 3.93
N LEU A 79 14.38 -12.01 2.65
CA LEU A 79 13.62 -12.83 1.70
C LEU A 79 14.18 -14.24 1.61
N GLN A 80 15.50 -14.39 1.49
CA GLN A 80 16.16 -15.69 1.41
C GLN A 80 15.90 -16.52 2.69
N ALA A 81 15.95 -15.91 3.88
CA ALA A 81 15.63 -16.59 5.13
C ALA A 81 14.17 -17.09 5.17
N LEU A 82 13.22 -16.27 4.73
CA LEU A 82 11.80 -16.66 4.67
C LEU A 82 11.53 -17.75 3.63
N GLN A 83 12.25 -17.71 2.49
CA GLN A 83 12.20 -18.80 1.49
C GLN A 83 12.74 -20.10 2.04
N ALA A 84 13.81 -20.07 2.84
CA ALA A 84 14.33 -21.25 3.53
C ALA A 84 13.32 -21.81 4.53
N GLN A 85 12.62 -20.97 5.29
CA GLN A 85 11.53 -21.40 6.17
C GLN A 85 10.37 -22.05 5.41
N ALA A 86 9.96 -21.48 4.29
CA ALA A 86 8.93 -22.08 3.43
C ALA A 86 9.39 -23.46 2.88
N SER A 87 10.65 -23.57 2.49
CA SER A 87 11.24 -24.85 2.07
C SER A 87 11.22 -25.87 3.20
N GLN A 88 11.60 -25.48 4.42
CA GLN A 88 11.55 -26.35 5.62
C GLN A 88 10.12 -26.83 5.89
N ALA A 89 9.12 -25.95 5.88
CA ALA A 89 7.72 -26.32 6.06
C ALA A 89 7.25 -27.30 4.96
N GLY A 90 7.70 -27.08 3.71
CA GLY A 90 7.43 -27.99 2.61
C GLY A 90 8.03 -29.38 2.77
N GLN A 91 9.24 -29.49 3.36
CA GLN A 91 9.84 -30.78 3.69
C GLN A 91 9.05 -31.50 4.78
N ALA A 92 8.71 -30.79 5.85
CA ALA A 92 7.89 -31.33 6.96
C ALA A 92 6.53 -31.85 6.46
N LEU A 93 5.88 -31.11 5.58
CA LEU A 93 4.62 -31.57 4.96
C LEU A 93 4.83 -32.83 4.11
N ARG A 94 5.93 -32.93 3.36
CA ARG A 94 6.25 -34.16 2.60
C ARG A 94 6.46 -35.35 3.50
N GLU A 95 7.12 -35.18 4.63
CA GLU A 95 7.30 -36.22 5.65
C GLU A 95 5.95 -36.67 6.20
N LEU A 96 5.07 -35.75 6.58
CA LEU A 96 3.71 -36.04 7.05
C LEU A 96 2.90 -36.83 6.00
N ARG A 97 3.02 -36.45 4.73
CA ARG A 97 2.31 -37.13 3.63
C ARG A 97 2.92 -38.52 3.26
N ALA A 98 4.21 -38.66 3.47
CA ALA A 98 4.86 -39.97 3.24
C ALA A 98 4.40 -41.00 4.29
N GLY A 99 4.04 -40.55 5.49
CA GLY A 99 3.57 -41.41 6.58
C GLY A 99 4.69 -42.32 7.13
N PRO A 100 4.30 -43.43 7.80
CA PRO A 100 5.24 -44.40 8.36
C PRO A 100 6.11 -45.07 7.28
N ARG A 101 7.33 -45.42 7.63
CA ARG A 101 8.24 -46.11 6.73
C ARG A 101 7.74 -47.52 6.46
N ARG A 102 8.07 -48.03 5.28
CA ARG A 102 7.72 -49.43 4.91
C ARG A 102 8.31 -50.46 5.88
N GLU A 103 9.53 -50.21 6.37
CA GLU A 103 10.20 -51.04 7.34
C GLU A 103 9.43 -51.16 8.65
N ASP A 104 8.80 -50.06 9.12
CA ASP A 104 7.99 -50.06 10.37
C ASP A 104 6.72 -50.87 10.20
N ILE A 105 6.07 -50.78 9.01
CA ILE A 105 4.91 -51.58 8.63
C ILE A 105 5.28 -53.07 8.53
N ASP A 106 6.40 -53.41 7.90
CA ASP A 106 6.83 -54.78 7.73
C ASP A 106 7.23 -55.38 9.09
N GLN A 107 7.84 -54.61 9.98
CA GLN A 107 8.11 -55.03 11.37
C GLN A 107 6.80 -55.35 12.14
N ALA A 108 5.79 -54.47 12.02
CA ALA A 108 4.50 -54.70 12.64
C ALA A 108 3.79 -55.95 12.08
N ARG A 109 3.90 -56.19 10.77
CA ARG A 109 3.39 -57.44 10.13
C ARG A 109 4.07 -58.70 10.66
N ALA A 110 5.37 -58.65 10.82
CA ALA A 110 6.13 -59.77 11.39
C ALA A 110 5.72 -60.05 12.83
N THR A 111 5.54 -59.01 13.65
CA THR A 111 5.05 -59.06 15.04
C THR A 111 3.66 -59.70 15.07
N LEU A 112 2.74 -59.30 14.21
CA LEU A 112 1.41 -59.88 14.13
C LEU A 112 1.46 -61.35 13.74
N ALA A 113 2.32 -61.73 12.78
CA ALA A 113 2.51 -63.12 12.37
C ALA A 113 2.97 -64.00 13.52
N SER A 114 3.95 -63.53 14.31
CA SER A 114 4.41 -64.24 15.55
C SER A 114 3.31 -64.42 16.57
N ALA A 115 2.57 -63.34 16.91
CA ALA A 115 1.47 -63.38 17.86
C ALA A 115 0.36 -64.36 17.42
N ARG A 116 0.06 -64.40 16.10
CA ARG A 116 -0.90 -65.37 15.53
C ARG A 116 -0.43 -66.83 15.69
N ALA A 117 0.86 -67.12 15.43
CA ALA A 117 1.41 -68.43 15.61
C ALA A 117 1.34 -68.92 17.07
N GLU A 118 1.69 -68.05 18.02
CA GLU A 118 1.57 -68.30 19.45
C GLU A 118 0.11 -68.55 19.93
N ALA A 119 -0.83 -67.74 19.39
CA ALA A 119 -2.23 -67.92 19.70
C ALA A 119 -2.79 -69.25 19.17
N VAL A 120 -2.37 -69.67 17.98
CA VAL A 120 -2.76 -70.95 17.40
C VAL A 120 -2.26 -72.10 18.26
N ASP A 121 -1.00 -72.07 18.69
CA ASP A 121 -0.40 -73.11 19.54
C ASP A 121 -1.06 -73.15 20.93
N ALA A 122 -1.24 -72.03 21.60
CA ALA A 122 -1.89 -71.95 22.90
C ALA A 122 -3.36 -72.43 22.86
N ALA A 123 -4.10 -72.07 21.80
CA ALA A 123 -5.48 -72.52 21.57
C ALA A 123 -5.54 -74.03 21.30
N ALA A 124 -4.60 -74.59 20.52
CA ALA A 124 -4.47 -76.00 20.25
C ALA A 124 -4.15 -76.79 21.51
N TYR A 125 -3.25 -76.26 22.33
CA TYR A 125 -2.91 -76.87 23.63
C TYR A 125 -4.13 -76.87 24.56
N TYR A 126 -4.83 -75.78 24.75
CA TYR A 126 -6.08 -75.72 25.53
C TYR A 126 -7.16 -76.71 25.01
N ARG A 127 -7.38 -76.76 23.72
CA ARG A 127 -8.33 -77.70 23.08
C ARG A 127 -7.99 -79.17 23.37
N ARG A 128 -6.70 -79.54 23.46
CA ARG A 128 -6.27 -80.91 23.80
C ARG A 128 -6.54 -81.21 25.28
N LEU A 129 -6.32 -80.25 26.22
CA LEU A 129 -6.51 -80.44 27.66
C LEU A 129 -7.96 -80.43 28.11
N GLN A 130 -8.83 -79.67 27.44
CA GLN A 130 -10.22 -79.47 27.81
C GLN A 130 -11.02 -80.81 27.99
N PRO A 131 -10.96 -81.80 27.04
CA PRO A 131 -11.66 -83.10 27.22
C PRO A 131 -11.08 -83.93 28.33
N LEU A 132 -9.73 -83.89 28.56
CA LEU A 132 -9.04 -84.60 29.60
C LEU A 132 -9.46 -84.10 31.01
N GLY A 133 -9.62 -82.76 31.15
CA GLY A 133 -10.16 -82.18 32.36
C GLY A 133 -11.62 -82.60 32.64
N ARG A 134 -12.48 -82.69 31.65
CA ARG A 134 -13.86 -83.17 31.75
C ARG A 134 -13.92 -84.62 32.23
N GLN A 135 -12.93 -85.44 31.82
CA GLN A 135 -12.80 -86.85 32.21
C GLN A 135 -12.08 -87.03 33.58
N GLN A 136 -11.70 -85.94 34.29
CA GLN A 136 -10.97 -85.93 35.54
C GLN A 136 -9.55 -86.58 35.41
N LEU A 137 -9.02 -86.63 34.18
CA LEU A 137 -7.68 -87.20 33.89
C LEU A 137 -6.57 -86.10 33.96
N MET A 138 -6.97 -84.85 34.25
CA MET A 138 -6.07 -83.67 34.33
C MET A 138 -6.54 -82.79 35.51
N ALA A 139 -5.66 -82.13 36.20
CA ALA A 139 -5.98 -81.16 37.24
C ALA A 139 -6.72 -79.96 36.67
N ALA A 140 -7.76 -79.49 37.35
CA ALA A 140 -8.55 -78.33 36.91
C ALA A 140 -7.66 -77.07 36.75
N SER A 141 -6.70 -76.89 37.62
CA SER A 141 -5.73 -75.80 37.58
C SER A 141 -4.90 -75.77 36.34
N ASP A 142 -4.59 -76.88 35.71
CA ASP A 142 -3.80 -76.99 34.48
C ASP A 142 -4.65 -76.58 33.25
N VAL A 143 -5.95 -77.01 33.26
CA VAL A 143 -6.88 -76.62 32.25
C VAL A 143 -7.15 -75.12 32.29
N ASP A 144 -7.35 -74.54 33.51
CA ASP A 144 -7.54 -73.13 33.70
C ASP A 144 -6.31 -72.29 33.30
N ARG A 145 -5.10 -72.77 33.58
CA ARG A 145 -3.84 -72.17 33.13
C ARG A 145 -3.74 -72.14 31.60
N ALA A 146 -4.05 -73.27 30.94
CA ALA A 146 -4.04 -73.36 29.48
C ALA A 146 -5.11 -72.42 28.84
N ARG A 147 -6.29 -72.33 29.49
CA ARG A 147 -7.33 -71.40 29.05
C ARG A 147 -6.87 -69.93 29.17
N ALA A 148 -6.28 -69.57 30.27
CA ALA A 148 -5.77 -68.22 30.50
C ALA A 148 -4.61 -67.89 29.50
N ALA A 149 -3.71 -68.82 29.23
CA ALA A 149 -2.67 -68.67 28.20
C ALA A 149 -3.24 -68.46 26.80
N ALA A 150 -4.26 -69.24 26.40
CA ALA A 150 -4.93 -69.04 25.12
C ALA A 150 -5.65 -67.68 25.03
N GLY A 151 -6.27 -67.25 26.14
CA GLY A 151 -6.88 -65.88 26.20
C GLY A 151 -5.89 -64.75 26.11
N SER A 152 -4.76 -64.88 26.77
CA SER A 152 -3.64 -63.91 26.73
C SER A 152 -3.04 -63.82 25.30
N ALA A 153 -2.74 -64.97 24.66
CA ALA A 153 -2.21 -64.99 23.30
C ALA A 153 -3.18 -64.38 22.29
N GLN A 154 -4.49 -64.60 22.44
CA GLN A 154 -5.51 -63.95 21.59
C GLN A 154 -5.61 -62.46 21.87
N GLY A 155 -5.32 -61.99 23.11
CA GLY A 155 -5.18 -60.57 23.44
C GLY A 155 -3.97 -59.93 22.73
N ALA A 156 -2.84 -60.63 22.70
CA ALA A 156 -1.64 -60.20 21.97
C ALA A 156 -1.86 -60.04 20.45
N VAL A 157 -2.61 -60.96 19.83
CA VAL A 157 -3.00 -60.83 18.41
C VAL A 157 -3.78 -59.55 18.18
N ARG A 158 -4.84 -59.28 18.99
CA ARG A 158 -5.64 -58.06 18.85
C ARG A 158 -4.80 -56.80 19.01
N ALA A 159 -3.87 -56.77 19.97
CA ALA A 159 -2.97 -55.64 20.20
C ALA A 159 -2.05 -55.39 18.97
N ALA A 160 -1.45 -56.50 18.43
CA ALA A 160 -0.59 -56.39 17.24
C ALA A 160 -1.39 -55.99 15.97
N GLU A 161 -2.63 -56.45 15.82
CA GLU A 161 -3.55 -56.00 14.73
C GLU A 161 -3.84 -54.52 14.79
N GLN A 162 -4.14 -54.00 15.98
CA GLN A 162 -4.39 -52.57 16.14
C GLN A 162 -3.14 -51.70 15.92
N ALA A 163 -1.98 -52.18 16.33
CA ALA A 163 -0.70 -51.52 16.07
C ALA A 163 -0.39 -51.44 14.58
N LEU A 164 -0.56 -52.56 13.85
CA LEU A 164 -0.38 -52.56 12.38
C LEU A 164 -1.39 -51.65 11.70
N LEU A 165 -2.66 -51.68 12.05
CA LEU A 165 -3.72 -50.85 11.48
C LEU A 165 -3.43 -49.35 11.72
N ALA A 166 -2.91 -48.98 12.89
CA ALA A 166 -2.51 -47.59 13.17
C ALA A 166 -1.40 -47.09 12.24
N LEU A 167 -0.43 -47.97 11.91
CA LEU A 167 0.63 -47.63 10.95
C LEU A 167 0.10 -47.61 9.50
N GLU A 168 -0.78 -48.53 9.12
CA GLU A 168 -1.37 -48.56 7.78
C GLU A 168 -2.31 -47.36 7.53
N HIS A 169 -3.00 -46.84 8.56
CA HIS A 169 -3.77 -45.59 8.46
C HIS A 169 -2.87 -44.37 8.26
N GLY A 170 -1.60 -44.45 8.69
CA GLY A 170 -0.61 -43.40 8.49
C GLY A 170 -0.88 -42.12 9.30
N THR A 171 -0.44 -41.00 8.76
CA THR A 171 -0.56 -39.68 9.38
C THR A 171 -2.03 -39.23 9.37
N ARG A 172 -2.50 -38.66 10.47
CA ARG A 172 -3.86 -38.14 10.58
C ARG A 172 -4.11 -36.98 9.61
N VAL A 173 -5.29 -36.92 9.03
CA VAL A 173 -5.69 -35.88 8.08
C VAL A 173 -5.53 -34.45 8.66
N GLU A 174 -5.79 -34.30 9.97
CA GLU A 174 -5.64 -33.03 10.66
C GLU A 174 -4.15 -32.59 10.74
N GLN A 175 -3.22 -33.54 10.90
CA GLN A 175 -1.79 -33.25 10.93
C GLN A 175 -1.29 -32.81 9.54
N VAL A 176 -1.77 -33.47 8.49
CA VAL A 176 -1.48 -33.05 7.11
C VAL A 176 -2.04 -31.66 6.83
N ALA A 177 -3.29 -31.38 7.24
CA ALA A 177 -3.90 -30.06 7.07
C ALA A 177 -3.15 -28.96 7.84
N GLN A 178 -2.66 -29.26 9.06
CA GLN A 178 -1.78 -28.34 9.80
C GLN A 178 -0.47 -28.07 9.06
N GLY A 179 0.15 -29.11 8.50
CA GLY A 179 1.36 -28.97 7.68
C GLY A 179 1.13 -28.12 6.41
N GLU A 180 -0.01 -28.30 5.76
CA GLU A 180 -0.41 -27.46 4.60
C GLU A 180 -0.59 -26.00 4.99
N ALA A 181 -1.28 -25.73 6.09
CA ALA A 181 -1.47 -24.38 6.61
C ALA A 181 -0.14 -23.72 7.00
N ALA A 182 0.77 -24.46 7.62
CA ALA A 182 2.11 -23.98 7.98
C ALA A 182 2.93 -23.61 6.72
N LEU A 183 2.91 -24.44 5.68
CA LEU A 183 3.56 -24.15 4.40
C LEU A 183 2.96 -22.90 3.75
N GLN A 184 1.65 -22.80 3.69
CA GLN A 184 0.95 -21.66 3.11
C GLN A 184 1.31 -20.36 3.83
N ALA A 185 1.35 -20.37 5.17
CA ALA A 185 1.73 -19.21 5.97
C ALA A 185 3.17 -18.77 5.69
N ALA A 186 4.13 -19.71 5.65
CA ALA A 186 5.54 -19.42 5.34
C ALA A 186 5.70 -18.86 3.90
N GLN A 187 5.00 -19.42 2.93
CA GLN A 187 5.00 -18.92 1.55
C GLN A 187 4.43 -17.51 1.44
N ALA A 188 3.33 -17.22 2.17
CA ALA A 188 2.74 -15.88 2.20
C ALA A 188 3.71 -14.84 2.79
N GLN A 189 4.45 -15.19 3.84
CA GLN A 189 5.48 -14.32 4.41
C GLN A 189 6.61 -14.04 3.43
N ALA A 190 7.12 -15.07 2.74
CA ALA A 190 8.15 -14.91 1.71
C ALA A 190 7.64 -14.04 0.54
N ALA A 191 6.39 -14.23 0.12
CA ALA A 191 5.77 -13.42 -0.94
C ALA A 191 5.62 -11.95 -0.54
N ALA A 192 5.21 -11.66 0.70
CA ALA A 192 5.14 -10.30 1.23
C ALA A 192 6.51 -9.61 1.22
N GLN A 193 7.57 -10.32 1.65
CA GLN A 193 8.93 -9.80 1.62
C GLN A 193 9.45 -9.59 0.20
N ALA A 194 9.08 -10.45 -0.74
CA ALA A 194 9.42 -10.27 -2.16
C ALA A 194 8.78 -9.00 -2.76
N VAL A 195 7.56 -8.63 -2.31
CA VAL A 195 6.94 -7.36 -2.68
C VAL A 195 7.74 -6.17 -2.11
N THR A 196 8.17 -6.26 -0.85
CA THR A 196 9.01 -5.23 -0.23
C THR A 196 10.33 -5.05 -1.00
N LEU A 197 10.99 -6.15 -1.37
CA LEU A 197 12.23 -6.10 -2.15
C LEU A 197 12.01 -5.41 -3.51
N ARG A 198 10.96 -5.76 -4.25
CA ARG A 198 10.64 -5.10 -5.53
C ARG A 198 10.36 -3.60 -5.40
N LYS A 199 9.79 -3.18 -4.27
CA LYS A 199 9.51 -1.76 -4.02
C LYS A 199 10.76 -0.93 -3.72
N LEU A 200 11.93 -1.54 -3.52
CA LEU A 200 13.20 -0.81 -3.35
C LEU A 200 13.68 -0.19 -4.67
N ASP A 201 13.24 -0.71 -5.81
CA ASP A 201 13.37 -0.04 -7.12
C ASP A 201 12.14 0.86 -7.31
N LEU A 202 12.29 2.13 -6.97
CA LEU A 202 11.20 3.10 -7.04
C LEU A 202 10.96 3.51 -8.49
N VAL A 203 9.70 3.40 -8.91
CA VAL A 203 9.26 3.79 -10.24
C VAL A 203 8.18 4.87 -10.18
N ALA A 204 8.06 5.65 -11.24
CA ALA A 204 7.04 6.68 -11.35
C ALA A 204 5.65 6.03 -11.44
N PRO A 205 4.71 6.33 -10.51
CA PRO A 205 3.36 5.76 -10.55
C PRO A 205 2.52 6.33 -11.71
N ARG A 206 2.85 7.53 -12.16
CA ARG A 206 2.22 8.22 -13.30
C ARG A 206 3.27 9.04 -14.05
N ALA A 207 2.97 9.34 -15.32
CA ALA A 207 3.76 10.30 -16.08
C ALA A 207 3.68 11.70 -15.44
N GLY A 208 4.80 12.43 -15.43
CA GLY A 208 4.89 13.74 -14.81
C GLY A 208 6.29 14.32 -14.87
N ARG A 209 6.50 15.43 -14.17
CA ARG A 209 7.80 16.09 -14.02
C ARG A 209 8.29 15.95 -12.58
N VAL A 210 9.56 15.63 -12.40
CA VAL A 210 10.20 15.59 -11.07
C VAL A 210 10.25 17.00 -10.50
N ASP A 211 9.57 17.25 -9.38
CA ASP A 211 9.55 18.55 -8.69
C ASP A 211 10.72 18.67 -7.71
N ALA A 212 10.91 17.65 -6.88
CA ALA A 212 11.97 17.66 -5.88
C ALA A 212 12.50 16.25 -5.57
N LEU A 213 13.76 16.20 -5.22
CA LEU A 213 14.51 15.05 -4.69
C LEU A 213 15.07 15.42 -3.31
N PRO A 214 14.28 15.28 -2.21
CA PRO A 214 14.66 15.75 -0.88
C PRO A 214 15.90 15.06 -0.30
N TYR A 215 16.23 13.85 -0.80
CA TYR A 215 17.37 13.05 -0.34
C TYR A 215 18.39 12.87 -1.45
N ARG A 216 19.64 12.61 -1.07
CA ARG A 216 20.78 12.45 -1.96
C ARG A 216 21.31 11.03 -1.96
N LEU A 217 22.15 10.72 -2.92
CA LEU A 217 22.88 9.45 -2.98
C LEU A 217 23.69 9.26 -1.68
N GLY A 218 23.53 8.10 -1.05
CA GLY A 218 24.13 7.77 0.25
C GLY A 218 23.31 8.11 1.48
N ASP A 219 22.22 8.88 1.35
CA ASP A 219 21.32 9.16 2.46
C ASP A 219 20.46 7.94 2.80
N GLN A 220 20.08 7.83 4.07
CA GLN A 220 19.12 6.87 4.56
C GLN A 220 17.83 7.59 5.00
N ALA A 221 16.75 7.38 4.29
CA ALA A 221 15.47 7.98 4.62
C ALA A 221 14.63 7.07 5.55
N PRO A 222 13.91 7.63 6.52
CA PRO A 222 12.96 6.84 7.31
C PRO A 222 11.80 6.34 6.43
N VAL A 223 11.16 5.23 6.84
CA VAL A 223 9.97 4.69 6.15
C VAL A 223 8.88 5.75 6.05
N GLY A 224 8.30 5.89 4.86
CA GLY A 224 7.25 6.88 4.58
C GLY A 224 7.77 8.28 4.23
N ALA A 225 9.06 8.56 4.35
CA ALA A 225 9.63 9.83 3.94
C ALA A 225 9.48 10.05 2.42
N PRO A 226 9.21 11.29 1.98
CA PRO A 226 9.11 11.62 0.57
C PRO A 226 10.49 11.53 -0.11
N LEU A 227 10.70 10.52 -0.97
CA LEU A 227 11.94 10.37 -1.72
C LEU A 227 11.92 11.13 -3.05
N VAL A 228 10.78 11.11 -3.72
CA VAL A 228 10.57 11.84 -4.97
C VAL A 228 9.22 12.51 -4.94
N VAL A 229 9.16 13.77 -5.34
CA VAL A 229 7.91 14.51 -5.55
C VAL A 229 7.74 14.70 -7.04
N LEU A 230 6.60 14.28 -7.59
CA LEU A 230 6.24 14.41 -8.99
C LEU A 230 5.09 15.39 -9.16
N LEU A 231 5.23 16.33 -10.09
CA LEU A 231 4.11 17.09 -10.63
C LEU A 231 3.46 16.26 -11.72
N VAL A 232 2.16 16.00 -11.56
CA VAL A 232 1.40 15.12 -12.47
C VAL A 232 0.19 15.86 -13.04
N GLY A 233 -0.38 15.31 -14.09
CA GLY A 233 -1.51 15.90 -14.78
C GLY A 233 -1.10 16.60 -16.08
N GLU A 234 -2.09 16.88 -16.92
CA GLU A 234 -1.89 17.54 -18.22
C GLU A 234 -1.96 19.05 -18.11
N ARG A 235 -2.56 19.57 -17.05
CA ARG A 235 -2.86 20.99 -16.86
C ARG A 235 -2.61 21.40 -15.42
N PRO A 236 -2.05 22.61 -15.21
CA PRO A 236 -1.99 23.21 -13.89
C PRO A 236 -3.36 23.78 -13.50
N HIS A 237 -3.52 24.04 -12.23
CA HIS A 237 -4.66 24.78 -11.67
C HIS A 237 -4.18 25.97 -10.86
N ALA A 238 -4.96 27.04 -10.86
CA ALA A 238 -4.71 28.17 -9.99
C ALA A 238 -5.35 27.91 -8.61
N ARG A 239 -4.52 27.85 -7.59
CA ARG A 239 -4.95 27.76 -6.20
C ARG A 239 -5.04 29.15 -5.60
N VAL A 240 -6.25 29.64 -5.38
CA VAL A 240 -6.50 31.01 -4.98
C VAL A 240 -7.32 31.11 -3.69
N TYR A 241 -7.18 32.23 -3.04
CA TYR A 241 -7.91 32.56 -1.82
C TYR A 241 -9.05 33.51 -2.17
N LEU A 242 -10.29 33.01 -2.13
CA LEU A 242 -11.51 33.80 -2.36
C LEU A 242 -11.78 34.66 -1.12
N PRO A 243 -11.74 36.00 -1.22
CA PRO A 243 -12.16 36.86 -0.12
C PRO A 243 -13.66 36.76 0.11
N GLU A 244 -14.11 37.12 1.33
CA GLU A 244 -15.49 37.01 1.75
C GLU A 244 -16.52 37.58 0.75
N PRO A 245 -16.31 38.77 0.13
CA PRO A 245 -17.27 39.31 -0.84
C PRO A 245 -17.49 38.45 -2.08
N LEU A 246 -16.49 37.63 -2.48
CA LEU A 246 -16.59 36.74 -3.63
C LEU A 246 -17.16 35.36 -3.25
N ARG A 247 -17.06 34.94 -2.00
CA ARG A 247 -17.44 33.56 -1.58
C ARG A 247 -18.89 33.21 -1.91
N LEU A 248 -19.81 34.14 -1.76
CA LEU A 248 -21.25 33.94 -2.02
C LEU A 248 -21.60 34.06 -3.52
N ARG A 249 -20.73 34.67 -4.31
CA ARG A 249 -20.96 34.94 -5.75
C ARG A 249 -20.37 33.83 -6.63
N VAL A 250 -19.21 33.26 -6.23
CA VAL A 250 -18.48 32.27 -7.01
C VAL A 250 -19.01 30.87 -6.74
N ARG A 251 -19.25 30.11 -7.80
CA ARG A 251 -19.77 28.74 -7.77
C ARG A 251 -18.84 27.79 -8.52
N VAL A 252 -18.85 26.52 -8.12
CA VAL A 252 -18.16 25.45 -8.85
C VAL A 252 -18.71 25.34 -10.26
N GLY A 253 -17.83 25.24 -11.26
CA GLY A 253 -18.15 25.23 -12.69
C GLY A 253 -18.21 26.61 -13.33
N GLN A 254 -18.14 27.72 -12.54
CA GLN A 254 -18.14 29.09 -13.09
C GLN A 254 -16.85 29.36 -13.86
N ALA A 255 -17.00 30.03 -15.02
CA ALA A 255 -15.88 30.52 -15.81
C ALA A 255 -15.08 31.59 -15.04
N ALA A 256 -13.78 31.59 -15.22
CA ALA A 256 -12.85 32.51 -14.60
C ALA A 256 -11.72 32.89 -15.56
N GLN A 257 -11.14 34.07 -15.34
CA GLN A 257 -9.98 34.55 -16.09
C GLN A 257 -8.75 34.56 -15.16
N VAL A 258 -7.73 33.81 -15.53
CA VAL A 258 -6.49 33.64 -14.76
C VAL A 258 -5.39 34.49 -15.38
N PHE A 259 -4.89 35.46 -14.63
CA PHE A 259 -3.79 36.35 -15.00
C PHE A 259 -2.52 35.89 -14.29
N LEU A 260 -1.47 35.58 -15.03
CA LEU A 260 -0.15 35.28 -14.47
C LEU A 260 0.65 36.57 -14.35
N GLN A 261 1.29 36.76 -13.22
CA GLN A 261 2.17 37.90 -13.03
C GLN A 261 3.37 37.83 -13.98
N GLY A 262 3.68 38.92 -14.69
CA GLY A 262 4.77 38.98 -15.68
C GLY A 262 4.39 38.48 -17.06
N ARG A 263 3.12 38.23 -17.34
CA ARG A 263 2.62 37.83 -18.65
C ARG A 263 1.40 38.67 -19.07
N ASP A 264 1.40 39.08 -20.32
CA ASP A 264 0.27 39.81 -20.92
C ASP A 264 -0.88 38.84 -21.24
N GLY A 265 -2.12 39.31 -21.01
CA GLY A 265 -3.36 38.59 -21.25
C GLY A 265 -3.78 37.65 -20.13
N SER A 266 -4.93 37.03 -20.31
CA SER A 266 -5.52 36.06 -19.38
C SER A 266 -5.58 34.66 -20.01
N LEU A 267 -5.60 33.65 -19.17
CA LEU A 267 -5.90 32.27 -19.52
C LEU A 267 -7.32 31.95 -19.06
N PRO A 268 -8.17 31.37 -19.93
CA PRO A 268 -9.48 30.93 -19.52
C PRO A 268 -9.38 29.73 -18.59
N GLY A 269 -10.33 29.62 -17.67
CA GLY A 269 -10.43 28.51 -16.75
C GLY A 269 -11.82 28.47 -16.11
N HIS A 270 -12.05 27.46 -15.32
CA HIS A 270 -13.29 27.28 -14.56
C HIS A 270 -13.00 26.84 -13.13
N VAL A 271 -13.91 27.15 -12.24
CA VAL A 271 -13.81 26.80 -10.81
C VAL A 271 -13.97 25.27 -10.67
N ARG A 272 -12.90 24.57 -10.33
CA ARG A 272 -12.87 23.12 -10.08
C ARG A 272 -13.45 22.75 -8.72
N SER A 273 -13.05 23.49 -7.68
CA SER A 273 -13.47 23.24 -6.30
C SER A 273 -13.41 24.50 -5.46
N ILE A 274 -14.21 24.53 -4.40
CA ILE A 274 -14.15 25.56 -3.34
C ILE A 274 -14.25 24.83 -2.00
N ARG A 275 -13.27 25.01 -1.11
CA ARG A 275 -13.30 24.41 0.22
C ARG A 275 -14.41 25.05 1.07
N SER A 276 -15.06 24.25 1.90
CA SER A 276 -16.10 24.71 2.82
C SER A 276 -15.52 25.45 4.01
N ASP A 277 -14.35 25.04 4.47
CA ASP A 277 -13.70 25.60 5.65
C ASP A 277 -12.95 26.88 5.30
N PRO A 278 -13.20 27.97 6.03
CA PRO A 278 -12.45 29.19 5.87
C PRO A 278 -11.01 29.02 6.39
N THR A 279 -10.09 29.74 5.80
CA THR A 279 -8.69 29.80 6.20
C THR A 279 -8.22 31.25 6.25
N PHE A 280 -7.12 31.49 6.95
CA PHE A 280 -6.47 32.80 6.88
C PHE A 280 -5.68 32.88 5.58
N THR A 281 -5.78 34.01 4.90
CA THR A 281 -5.03 34.28 3.68
C THR A 281 -3.53 34.35 4.00
N PRO A 282 -2.66 33.59 3.30
CA PRO A 282 -1.22 33.73 3.46
C PRO A 282 -0.75 35.15 3.14
N TYR A 283 0.32 35.60 3.80
CA TYR A 283 0.84 36.97 3.66
C TYR A 283 1.08 37.41 2.20
N TYR A 284 1.53 36.51 1.34
CA TYR A 284 1.78 36.80 -0.09
C TYR A 284 0.52 37.02 -0.94
N ALA A 285 -0.65 36.67 -0.41
CA ALA A 285 -1.94 36.81 -1.09
C ALA A 285 -2.79 37.95 -0.48
N LEU A 286 -2.22 38.79 0.38
CA LEU A 286 -2.89 39.91 1.03
C LEU A 286 -2.79 41.16 0.16
N SER A 287 -3.89 41.90 0.03
CA SER A 287 -3.95 43.23 -0.55
C SER A 287 -4.75 44.15 0.37
N GLY A 288 -4.14 45.24 0.80
CA GLY A 288 -4.82 46.30 1.56
C GLY A 288 -5.46 45.82 2.86
N ASP A 289 -6.77 46.04 3.02
CA ASP A 289 -7.54 45.76 4.23
C ASP A 289 -7.87 44.29 4.49
N ASP A 290 -7.35 43.35 3.67
CA ASP A 290 -7.69 41.93 3.76
C ASP A 290 -6.93 41.15 4.86
N VAL A 291 -6.06 41.83 5.61
CA VAL A 291 -5.19 41.23 6.64
C VAL A 291 -5.96 40.50 7.76
N SER A 292 -7.21 40.83 7.97
CA SER A 292 -8.05 40.27 9.07
C SER A 292 -9.27 39.48 8.60
N ARG A 293 -9.44 39.28 7.27
CA ARG A 293 -10.65 38.67 6.72
C ARG A 293 -10.46 37.18 6.44
N LEU A 294 -11.54 36.44 6.66
CA LEU A 294 -11.61 35.03 6.27
C LEU A 294 -11.59 34.89 4.75
N SER A 295 -10.89 33.89 4.28
CA SER A 295 -10.85 33.52 2.87
C SER A 295 -11.14 32.03 2.68
N TRP A 296 -11.56 31.65 1.50
CA TRP A 296 -11.82 30.24 1.14
C TRP A 296 -10.90 29.84 0.01
N LEU A 297 -10.28 28.67 0.19
CA LEU A 297 -9.42 28.11 -0.83
C LEU A 297 -10.28 27.62 -2.01
N ALA A 298 -9.96 28.09 -3.21
CA ALA A 298 -10.56 27.63 -4.45
C ALA A 298 -9.47 27.16 -5.44
N GLU A 299 -9.81 26.17 -6.22
CA GLU A 299 -8.98 25.65 -7.31
C GLU A 299 -9.68 25.95 -8.64
N ILE A 300 -8.96 26.61 -9.54
CA ILE A 300 -9.43 26.97 -10.87
C ILE A 300 -8.61 26.19 -11.89
N GLU A 301 -9.25 25.26 -12.59
CA GLU A 301 -8.62 24.51 -13.67
C GLU A 301 -8.48 25.38 -14.90
N LEU A 302 -7.30 25.38 -15.52
CA LEU A 302 -7.04 26.12 -16.74
C LEU A 302 -7.60 25.36 -17.95
N ASP A 303 -8.35 26.04 -18.79
CA ASP A 303 -8.88 25.48 -20.02
C ASP A 303 -7.86 25.57 -21.16
N PRO A 304 -7.90 24.63 -22.13
CA PRO A 304 -7.05 24.70 -23.31
C PRO A 304 -7.30 26.01 -24.06
N ALA A 305 -6.27 26.80 -24.25
CA ALA A 305 -6.36 28.03 -25.04
C ALA A 305 -5.72 27.80 -26.40
N GLU A 306 -6.49 27.90 -27.47
CA GLU A 306 -5.97 27.81 -28.85
C GLU A 306 -4.93 28.91 -29.11
N GLY A 307 -3.75 28.52 -29.64
CA GLY A 307 -2.69 29.45 -30.08
C GLY A 307 -1.84 30.11 -29.01
N LYS A 308 -1.98 29.72 -27.73
CA LYS A 308 -1.15 30.25 -26.64
C LYS A 308 -0.24 29.16 -26.09
N VAL A 309 0.80 29.56 -25.33
CA VAL A 309 1.83 28.70 -24.69
C VAL A 309 1.25 27.39 -24.16
N PRO A 310 1.91 26.24 -24.42
CA PRO A 310 1.51 24.96 -23.85
C PRO A 310 1.36 25.07 -22.32
N LEU A 311 0.21 24.67 -21.80
CA LEU A 311 -0.07 24.72 -20.36
C LEU A 311 0.96 23.89 -19.57
N ALA A 312 1.54 22.87 -20.22
CA ALA A 312 2.56 22.01 -19.65
C ALA A 312 3.86 22.73 -19.26
N ASP A 313 4.16 23.88 -19.91
CA ASP A 313 5.38 24.64 -19.67
C ASP A 313 5.23 25.71 -18.58
N LEU A 314 4.04 25.88 -18.04
CA LEU A 314 3.79 26.88 -16.99
C LEU A 314 4.46 26.48 -15.68
N PRO A 315 5.23 27.40 -15.05
CA PRO A 315 5.95 27.10 -13.83
C PRO A 315 4.99 26.94 -12.62
N ALA A 316 5.20 25.90 -11.83
CA ALA A 316 4.57 25.78 -10.53
C ALA A 316 5.01 26.93 -9.60
N GLY A 317 4.12 27.41 -8.72
CA GLY A 317 4.40 28.47 -7.77
C GLY A 317 4.30 29.89 -8.36
N ALA A 318 4.03 30.05 -9.66
CA ALA A 318 3.83 31.37 -10.26
C ALA A 318 2.65 32.10 -9.60
N PRO A 319 2.81 33.38 -9.20
CA PRO A 319 1.70 34.15 -8.63
C PRO A 319 0.64 34.42 -9.70
N VAL A 320 -0.62 34.24 -9.29
CA VAL A 320 -1.78 34.44 -10.17
C VAL A 320 -2.82 35.32 -9.53
N ARG A 321 -3.57 36.03 -10.37
CA ARG A 321 -4.76 36.79 -10.05
C ARG A 321 -5.92 36.22 -10.86
N VAL A 322 -7.04 35.97 -10.20
CA VAL A 322 -8.24 35.39 -10.84
C VAL A 322 -9.41 36.35 -10.71
N GLU A 323 -10.08 36.57 -11.83
CA GLU A 323 -11.33 37.33 -11.93
C GLU A 323 -12.48 36.40 -12.35
N PHE A 324 -13.69 36.64 -11.80
CA PHE A 324 -14.86 35.76 -11.95
C PHE A 324 -16.04 36.49 -12.63
#